data_9f93c97577f33e412642eb7b9b8007d2
#
_entry.id   9f93c97577f33e412642eb7b9b8007d2
#
_cell.length_a   1.000
_cell.length_b   1.000
_cell.length_c   1.000
_cell.angle_alpha   90.00
_cell.angle_beta   90.00
_cell.angle_gamma   90.00
#
_symmetry.space_group_name_H-M   'P 1'
#
loop_
_entity.id
_entity.type
_entity.pdbx_description
1 polymer ?
#
loop_
_entity_poly.entity_id
_entity_poly.type
_entity_poly.pdbx_seq_one_letter_code
_entity_poly.pdbx_strand_id
1 'polypeptide(L)'
;MTREELIKRIKETAYLEGDFTLRSGKKSKYYLDKYLFETCPDILKALGAEFAKHITDDVTLIAGAELGGVALAAATAIESGKNWIIIRNSKKGYGTGKMVEGVLKQGDVVLLVEDIATTGGQVLEAAKIITEAGAAVKKIVCVRFKSCTNTSHIFFA
;
A
#
# COMPACT_ATOMS: atom_id res chain seq x y z
N MET A 1 16.94 10.59 0.11
CA MET A 1 15.91 11.31 -0.65
C MET A 1 14.98 11.96 0.36
N THR A 2 14.77 13.28 0.27
CA THR A 2 13.78 13.97 1.11
C THR A 2 12.36 13.62 0.64
N ARG A 3 11.35 13.94 1.43
CA ARG A 3 9.95 13.71 1.07
C ARG A 3 9.54 14.48 -0.18
N GLU A 4 10.01 15.72 -0.32
CA GLU A 4 9.78 16.58 -1.48
C GLU A 4 10.43 16.03 -2.74
N GLU A 5 11.66 15.55 -2.63
CA GLU A 5 12.36 14.87 -3.73
C GLU A 5 11.64 13.59 -4.16
N LEU A 6 11.15 12.81 -3.20
CA LEU A 6 10.39 11.59 -3.47
C LEU A 6 9.08 11.91 -4.20
N ILE A 7 8.32 12.90 -3.75
CA ILE A 7 7.08 13.35 -4.40
C ILE A 7 7.36 13.78 -5.84
N LYS A 8 8.40 14.60 -6.05
CA LYS A 8 8.83 15.05 -7.38
C LYS A 8 9.19 13.85 -8.26
N ARG A 9 9.98 12.93 -7.75
CA ARG A 9 10.44 11.74 -8.47
C ARG A 9 9.30 10.80 -8.87
N ILE A 10 8.32 10.59 -7.97
CA ILE A 10 7.10 9.83 -8.27
C ILE A 10 6.31 10.50 -9.38
N LYS A 11 6.13 11.83 -9.30
CA LYS A 11 5.41 12.60 -10.32
C LYS A 11 6.08 12.51 -11.69
N GLU A 12 7.38 12.70 -11.76
CA GLU A 12 8.16 12.62 -13.01
C GLU A 12 8.11 11.22 -13.64
N THR A 13 8.01 10.17 -12.81
CA THR A 13 8.04 8.77 -13.26
C THR A 13 6.67 8.25 -13.67
N ALA A 14 5.62 8.61 -12.92
CA ALA A 14 4.34 7.90 -12.95
C ALA A 14 3.14 8.77 -13.35
N TYR A 15 3.31 10.09 -13.43
CA TYR A 15 2.25 10.99 -13.86
C TYR A 15 2.23 11.09 -15.39
N LEU A 16 1.15 10.61 -15.99
CA LEU A 16 0.94 10.61 -17.43
C LEU A 16 -0.14 11.62 -17.79
N GLU A 17 0.14 12.50 -18.77
CA GLU A 17 -0.84 13.42 -19.35
C GLU A 17 -1.43 12.81 -20.62
N GLY A 18 -2.74 12.96 -20.81
CA GLY A 18 -3.45 12.41 -21.98
C GLY A 18 -4.94 12.20 -21.69
N ASP A 19 -5.61 11.53 -22.60
CA ASP A 19 -7.01 11.18 -22.47
C ASP A 19 -7.16 9.73 -21.96
N PHE A 20 -7.54 9.60 -20.71
CA PHE A 20 -7.69 8.30 -20.04
C PHE A 20 -9.14 8.02 -19.67
N THR A 21 -9.55 6.76 -19.75
CA THR A 21 -10.80 6.29 -19.16
C THR A 21 -10.48 5.58 -17.85
N LEU A 22 -10.93 6.13 -16.73
CA LEU A 22 -10.73 5.54 -15.41
C LEU A 22 -11.60 4.29 -15.23
N ARG A 23 -11.28 3.43 -14.24
CA ARG A 23 -12.05 2.24 -13.87
C ARG A 23 -13.53 2.54 -13.60
N SER A 24 -13.83 3.76 -13.13
CA SER A 24 -15.21 4.24 -12.93
C SER A 24 -15.95 4.63 -14.21
N GLY A 25 -15.31 4.53 -15.40
CA GLY A 25 -15.81 5.02 -16.67
C GLY A 25 -15.63 6.52 -16.90
N LYS A 26 -15.20 7.29 -15.90
CA LYS A 26 -14.98 8.74 -16.04
C LYS A 26 -13.74 9.03 -16.89
N LYS A 27 -13.81 10.10 -17.70
CA LYS A 27 -12.67 10.62 -18.45
C LYS A 27 -11.74 11.44 -17.53
N SER A 28 -10.43 11.33 -17.77
CA SER A 28 -9.41 12.10 -17.07
C SER A 28 -8.34 12.55 -18.04
N LYS A 29 -7.82 13.76 -17.86
CA LYS A 29 -6.70 14.30 -18.62
C LYS A 29 -5.34 13.87 -18.09
N TYR A 30 -5.31 13.10 -17.01
CA TYR A 30 -4.10 12.53 -16.43
C TYR A 30 -4.37 11.15 -15.84
N TYR A 31 -3.30 10.38 -15.73
CA TYR A 31 -3.28 9.07 -15.07
C TYR A 31 -2.02 8.95 -14.23
N LEU A 32 -2.15 8.43 -13.01
CA LEU A 32 -1.00 8.06 -12.19
C LEU A 32 -0.84 6.54 -12.27
N ASP A 33 0.18 6.11 -13.02
CA ASP A 33 0.49 4.68 -13.14
C ASP A 33 1.39 4.24 -11.98
N LYS A 34 0.76 3.58 -11.02
CA LYS A 34 1.42 3.14 -9.80
C LYS A 34 2.58 2.16 -10.04
N TYR A 35 2.45 1.29 -11.01
CA TYR A 35 3.49 0.30 -11.30
C TYR A 35 4.77 0.93 -11.85
N LEU A 36 4.68 2.09 -12.50
CA LEU A 36 5.88 2.82 -12.95
C LEU A 36 6.74 3.29 -11.77
N PHE A 37 6.16 3.73 -10.66
CA PHE A 37 6.96 4.10 -9.50
C PHE A 37 7.30 2.91 -8.59
N GLU A 38 6.42 1.92 -8.46
CA GLU A 38 6.67 0.72 -7.63
C GLU A 38 7.81 -0.15 -8.16
N THR A 39 8.06 -0.12 -9.47
CA THR A 39 9.13 -0.87 -10.12
C THR A 39 10.45 -0.09 -10.22
N CYS A 40 10.51 1.17 -9.73
CA CYS A 40 11.73 1.95 -9.62
C CYS A 40 12.42 1.70 -8.28
N PRO A 41 13.64 1.12 -8.24
CA PRO A 41 14.29 0.73 -7.00
C PRO A 41 14.57 1.90 -6.04
N ASP A 42 14.93 3.07 -6.56
CA ASP A 42 15.18 4.28 -5.80
C ASP A 42 13.92 4.81 -5.12
N ILE A 43 12.79 4.80 -5.83
CA ILE A 43 11.48 5.20 -5.30
C ILE A 43 10.98 4.18 -4.29
N LEU A 44 11.02 2.89 -4.63
CA LEU A 44 10.54 1.82 -3.75
C LEU A 44 11.28 1.80 -2.41
N LYS A 45 12.63 1.94 -2.45
CA LYS A 45 13.44 2.07 -1.24
C LYS A 45 13.04 3.28 -0.39
N ALA A 46 12.85 4.43 -1.03
CA ALA A 46 12.47 5.65 -0.31
C ALA A 46 11.06 5.56 0.28
N LEU A 47 10.11 4.91 -0.41
CA LEU A 47 8.77 4.64 0.11
C LEU A 47 8.81 3.69 1.31
N GLY A 48 9.63 2.64 1.26
CA GLY A 48 9.84 1.74 2.40
C GLY A 48 10.33 2.50 3.64
N ALA A 49 11.30 3.40 3.47
CA ALA A 49 11.81 4.24 4.54
C ALA A 49 10.76 5.24 5.07
N GLU A 50 9.93 5.84 4.19
CA GLU A 50 8.84 6.71 4.61
C GLU A 50 7.78 5.95 5.41
N PHE A 51 7.38 4.77 4.97
CA PHE A 51 6.38 3.96 5.66
C PHE A 51 6.89 3.41 6.99
N ALA A 52 8.18 3.06 7.07
CA ALA A 52 8.80 2.62 8.31
C ALA A 52 8.72 3.67 9.44
N LYS A 53 8.66 4.96 9.12
CA LYS A 53 8.46 6.04 10.11
C LYS A 53 7.12 5.97 10.86
N HIS A 54 6.16 5.22 10.32
CA HIS A 54 4.85 5.03 10.94
C HIS A 54 4.77 3.79 11.84
N ILE A 55 5.86 3.05 11.96
CA ILE A 55 5.96 1.90 12.85
C ILE A 55 6.19 2.41 14.27
N THR A 56 5.26 2.06 15.16
CA THR A 56 5.38 2.27 16.60
C THR A 56 5.89 1.00 17.28
N ASP A 57 6.33 1.09 18.54
CA ASP A 57 6.95 -0.04 19.26
C ASP A 57 6.04 -1.26 19.37
N ASP A 58 4.72 -1.04 19.39
CA ASP A 58 3.71 -2.09 19.47
C ASP A 58 3.40 -2.77 18.13
N VAL A 59 3.84 -2.22 16.99
CA VAL A 59 3.66 -2.86 15.68
C VAL A 59 4.56 -4.09 15.57
N THR A 60 3.96 -5.26 15.39
CA THR A 60 4.66 -6.55 15.30
C THR A 60 4.85 -7.02 13.86
N LEU A 61 4.01 -6.55 12.93
CA LEU A 61 3.90 -7.10 11.59
C LEU A 61 3.53 -6.03 10.56
N ILE A 62 4.00 -6.19 9.33
CA ILE A 62 3.63 -5.36 8.19
C ILE A 62 2.75 -6.18 7.25
N ALA A 63 1.70 -5.59 6.70
CA ALA A 63 0.86 -6.24 5.70
C ALA A 63 0.77 -5.41 4.43
N GLY A 64 0.77 -6.07 3.28
CA GLY A 64 0.48 -5.47 1.98
C GLY A 64 -0.68 -6.16 1.29
N ALA A 65 -1.64 -5.38 0.78
CA ALA A 65 -2.73 -5.92 -0.02
C ALA A 65 -2.28 -6.20 -1.47
N GLU A 66 -2.72 -7.32 -2.01
CA GLU A 66 -2.41 -7.72 -3.38
C GLU A 66 -3.07 -6.74 -4.38
N LEU A 67 -2.40 -6.28 -5.44
CA LEU A 67 -1.03 -6.53 -5.83
C LEU A 67 -0.07 -5.40 -5.38
N GLY A 68 -0.47 -4.13 -5.44
CA GLY A 68 0.39 -2.96 -5.27
C GLY A 68 1.00 -2.83 -3.87
N GLY A 69 0.27 -3.20 -2.82
CA GLY A 69 0.82 -3.18 -1.46
C GLY A 69 1.95 -4.18 -1.20
N VAL A 70 2.13 -5.19 -2.06
CA VAL A 70 3.12 -6.28 -1.83
C VAL A 70 4.55 -5.76 -1.85
N ALA A 71 4.94 -5.04 -2.91
CA ALA A 71 6.29 -4.49 -3.04
C ALA A 71 6.59 -3.46 -1.93
N LEU A 72 5.60 -2.64 -1.59
CA LEU A 72 5.70 -1.64 -0.53
C LEU A 72 5.85 -2.27 0.85
N ALA A 73 5.10 -3.35 1.14
CA ALA A 73 5.23 -4.09 2.39
C ALA A 73 6.62 -4.73 2.51
N ALA A 74 7.13 -5.34 1.44
CA ALA A 74 8.47 -5.91 1.41
C ALA A 74 9.55 -4.84 1.65
N ALA A 75 9.46 -3.69 0.98
CA ALA A 75 10.40 -2.58 1.15
C ALA A 75 10.36 -2.03 2.59
N THR A 76 9.16 -1.85 3.15
CA THR A 76 8.96 -1.40 4.55
C THR A 76 9.51 -2.41 5.56
N ALA A 77 9.33 -3.71 5.29
CA ALA A 77 9.84 -4.79 6.12
C ALA A 77 11.38 -4.83 6.13
N ILE A 78 12.01 -4.69 4.97
CA ILE A 78 13.48 -4.62 4.84
C ILE A 78 14.04 -3.44 5.63
N GLU A 79 13.41 -2.26 5.52
CA GLU A 79 13.85 -1.04 6.20
C GLU A 79 13.67 -1.11 7.72
N SER A 80 12.61 -1.76 8.19
CA SER A 80 12.27 -1.82 9.62
C SER A 80 12.75 -3.08 10.34
N GLY A 81 13.18 -4.11 9.62
CA GLY A 81 13.53 -5.42 10.19
C GLY A 81 12.33 -6.22 10.71
N LYS A 82 11.09 -5.83 10.38
CA LYS A 82 9.86 -6.53 10.79
C LYS A 82 9.49 -7.62 9.80
N ASN A 83 8.83 -8.68 10.30
CA ASN A 83 8.18 -9.65 9.43
C ASN A 83 7.01 -9.02 8.66
N TRP A 84 6.64 -9.63 7.55
CA TRP A 84 5.54 -9.13 6.74
C TRP A 84 4.69 -10.26 6.13
N ILE A 85 3.48 -9.90 5.71
CA ILE A 85 2.48 -10.79 5.12
C ILE A 85 1.84 -10.15 3.90
N ILE A 86 1.23 -10.99 3.06
CA ILE A 86 0.43 -10.57 1.90
C ILE A 86 -1.04 -10.90 2.18
N ILE A 87 -1.91 -9.91 1.98
CA ILE A 87 -3.35 -10.10 1.98
C ILE A 87 -3.82 -10.25 0.54
N ARG A 88 -4.42 -11.39 0.22
CA ARG A 88 -4.88 -11.72 -1.12
C ARG A 88 -6.25 -11.10 -1.42
N ASN A 89 -6.50 -10.78 -2.69
CA ASN A 89 -7.79 -10.30 -3.16
C ASN A 89 -8.83 -11.42 -3.32
N SER A 90 -8.38 -12.68 -3.42
CA SER A 90 -9.26 -13.84 -3.56
C SER A 90 -8.65 -15.09 -2.92
N LYS A 91 -9.51 -16.00 -2.49
CA LYS A 91 -9.07 -17.31 -1.99
C LYS A 91 -8.40 -18.10 -3.11
N LYS A 92 -7.34 -18.82 -2.76
CA LYS A 92 -6.75 -19.82 -3.66
C LYS A 92 -7.76 -20.93 -3.94
N GLY A 93 -7.91 -21.32 -5.19
CA GLY A 93 -8.66 -22.51 -5.59
C GLY A 93 -7.90 -23.83 -5.30
N TYR A 94 -6.68 -23.76 -4.75
CA TYR A 94 -5.80 -24.88 -4.46
C TYR A 94 -4.97 -24.63 -3.19
N GLY A 95 -4.33 -25.67 -2.68
CA GLY A 95 -3.50 -25.61 -1.47
C GLY A 95 -4.34 -25.33 -0.21
N THR A 96 -3.90 -24.38 0.61
CA THR A 96 -4.54 -24.07 1.90
C THR A 96 -5.79 -23.19 1.80
N GLY A 97 -6.12 -22.64 0.63
CA GLY A 97 -7.26 -21.73 0.41
C GLY A 97 -7.21 -20.44 1.23
N LYS A 98 -6.03 -20.08 1.74
CA LYS A 98 -5.87 -18.94 2.67
C LYS A 98 -5.95 -17.60 1.93
N MET A 99 -6.46 -16.59 2.65
CA MET A 99 -6.44 -15.18 2.23
C MET A 99 -5.17 -14.46 2.65
N VAL A 100 -4.36 -15.06 3.53
CA VAL A 100 -3.11 -14.51 4.06
C VAL A 100 -1.95 -15.41 3.70
N GLU A 101 -0.92 -14.85 3.10
CA GLU A 101 0.37 -15.50 2.88
C GLU A 101 1.39 -14.99 3.90
N GLY A 102 2.15 -15.87 4.50
CA GLY A 102 3.02 -15.61 5.64
C GLY A 102 2.37 -16.06 6.95
N VAL A 103 2.87 -15.51 8.07
CA VAL A 103 2.44 -15.92 9.41
C VAL A 103 1.74 -14.76 10.09
N LEU A 104 0.44 -14.86 10.28
CA LEU A 104 -0.38 -13.94 11.06
C LEU A 104 -0.86 -14.67 12.32
N LYS A 105 -0.66 -14.08 13.49
CA LYS A 105 -1.06 -14.65 14.78
C LYS A 105 -2.11 -13.78 15.45
N GLN A 106 -2.95 -14.41 16.26
CA GLN A 106 -3.83 -13.69 17.17
C GLN A 106 -3.01 -12.76 18.07
N GLY A 107 -3.44 -11.51 18.20
CA GLY A 107 -2.77 -10.49 18.98
C GLY A 107 -1.67 -9.71 18.23
N ASP A 108 -1.35 -10.07 16.98
CA ASP A 108 -0.47 -9.24 16.17
C ASP A 108 -1.03 -7.83 15.97
N VAL A 109 -0.13 -6.86 15.94
CA VAL A 109 -0.43 -5.45 15.67
C VAL A 109 0.19 -5.08 14.33
N VAL A 110 -0.64 -4.71 13.36
CA VAL A 110 -0.27 -4.64 11.95
C VAL A 110 -0.25 -3.20 11.45
N LEU A 111 0.85 -2.83 10.77
CA LEU A 111 0.89 -1.71 9.85
C LEU A 111 0.47 -2.21 8.46
N LEU A 112 -0.68 -1.77 7.96
CA LEU A 112 -1.16 -2.11 6.62
C LEU A 112 -0.72 -1.05 5.62
N VAL A 113 -0.01 -1.47 4.57
CA VAL A 113 0.48 -0.58 3.52
C VAL A 113 -0.26 -0.81 2.21
N GLU A 114 -0.50 0.28 1.49
CA GLU A 114 -1.21 0.29 0.20
C GLU A 114 -0.53 1.28 -0.74
N ASP A 115 -0.68 1.09 -2.03
CA ASP A 115 -0.18 2.01 -3.04
C ASP A 115 -1.07 3.26 -3.18
N ILE A 116 -2.27 3.09 -3.69
CA ILE A 116 -3.23 4.17 -3.93
C ILE A 116 -4.60 3.77 -3.39
N ALA A 117 -5.06 4.43 -2.35
CA ALA A 117 -6.43 4.32 -1.89
C ALA A 117 -7.31 5.38 -2.58
N THR A 118 -8.35 4.94 -3.29
CA THR A 118 -9.36 5.83 -3.89
C THR A 118 -10.59 5.94 -2.98
N THR A 119 -11.42 4.92 -2.95
CA THR A 119 -12.56 4.79 -2.03
C THR A 119 -12.20 4.08 -0.73
N GLY A 120 -11.02 3.47 -0.69
CA GLY A 120 -10.56 2.67 0.45
C GLY A 120 -11.16 1.26 0.54
N GLY A 121 -12.08 0.88 -0.37
CA GLY A 121 -12.79 -0.40 -0.26
C GLY A 121 -11.86 -1.61 -0.18
N GLN A 122 -10.84 -1.67 -1.03
CA GLN A 122 -9.90 -2.80 -1.08
C GLN A 122 -9.02 -2.88 0.18
N VAL A 123 -8.50 -1.76 0.65
CA VAL A 123 -7.66 -1.73 1.86
C VAL A 123 -8.49 -1.98 3.11
N LEU A 124 -9.75 -1.56 3.16
CA LEU A 124 -10.67 -1.86 4.26
C LEU A 124 -11.04 -3.35 4.30
N GLU A 125 -11.21 -4.01 3.14
CA GLU A 125 -11.42 -5.45 3.10
C GLU A 125 -10.16 -6.22 3.58
N ALA A 126 -8.97 -5.77 3.21
CA ALA A 126 -7.72 -6.31 3.74
C ALA A 126 -7.62 -6.14 5.27
N ALA A 127 -7.99 -4.98 5.79
CA ALA A 127 -8.03 -4.72 7.22
C ALA A 127 -9.03 -5.65 7.95
N LYS A 128 -10.19 -5.91 7.34
CA LYS A 128 -11.19 -6.84 7.86
C LYS A 128 -10.64 -8.27 7.95
N ILE A 129 -9.95 -8.76 6.92
CA ILE A 129 -9.31 -10.09 6.93
C ILE A 129 -8.33 -10.21 8.10
N ILE A 130 -7.52 -9.18 8.34
CA ILE A 130 -6.56 -9.15 9.46
C ILE A 130 -7.30 -9.21 10.80
N THR A 131 -8.36 -8.43 10.98
CA THR A 131 -9.11 -8.38 12.23
C THR A 131 -9.91 -9.65 12.50
N GLU A 132 -10.48 -10.27 11.48
CA GLU A 132 -11.16 -11.56 11.57
C GLU A 132 -10.20 -12.70 11.97
N ALA A 133 -8.91 -12.56 11.66
CA ALA A 133 -7.86 -13.49 12.12
C ALA A 133 -7.41 -13.24 13.57
N GLY A 134 -7.99 -12.28 14.29
CA GLY A 134 -7.69 -11.96 15.67
C GLY A 134 -6.49 -11.03 15.88
N ALA A 135 -6.01 -10.37 14.81
CA ALA A 135 -4.97 -9.34 14.86
C ALA A 135 -5.61 -7.94 14.82
N ALA A 136 -4.83 -6.91 15.13
CA ALA A 136 -5.29 -5.52 15.11
C ALA A 136 -4.57 -4.73 14.01
N VAL A 137 -5.30 -3.93 13.23
CA VAL A 137 -4.70 -2.96 12.32
C VAL A 137 -4.47 -1.66 13.08
N LYS A 138 -3.20 -1.33 13.33
CA LYS A 138 -2.80 -0.12 14.06
C LYS A 138 -2.96 1.12 13.20
N LYS A 139 -2.52 1.02 11.94
CA LYS A 139 -2.52 2.13 10.99
C LYS A 139 -2.54 1.60 9.57
N ILE A 140 -3.15 2.37 8.68
CA ILE A 140 -3.07 2.19 7.24
C ILE A 140 -2.24 3.34 6.69
N VAL A 141 -1.24 3.03 5.86
CA VAL A 141 -0.43 4.04 5.16
C VAL A 141 -0.47 3.78 3.66
N CYS A 142 -0.53 4.86 2.87
CA CYS A 142 -0.54 4.76 1.42
C CYS A 142 0.25 5.90 0.78
N VAL A 143 0.70 5.69 -0.46
CA VAL A 143 1.41 6.72 -1.24
C VAL A 143 0.46 7.87 -1.58
N ARG A 144 -0.79 7.54 -1.90
CA ARG A 144 -1.82 8.53 -2.24
C ARG A 144 -3.19 8.09 -1.75
N PHE A 145 -3.86 8.99 -1.05
CA PHE A 145 -5.29 8.90 -0.79
C PHE A 145 -6.05 9.89 -1.68
N LYS A 146 -6.94 9.42 -2.54
CA LYS A 146 -7.80 10.27 -3.36
C LYS A 146 -9.12 10.51 -2.64
N SER A 147 -9.20 11.55 -1.82
CA SER A 147 -10.47 12.03 -1.27
C SER A 147 -11.39 12.54 -2.40
N CYS A 148 -12.70 12.50 -2.18
CA CYS A 148 -13.73 13.02 -3.10
C CYS A 148 -13.66 14.54 -3.32
N THR A 149 -12.81 15.25 -2.60
CA THR A 149 -12.51 16.67 -2.81
C THR A 149 -11.34 16.80 -3.77
N ASN A 150 -11.53 17.57 -4.82
CA ASN A 150 -10.73 17.75 -6.05
C ASN A 150 -9.24 18.17 -5.89
N THR A 151 -8.60 17.90 -4.79
CA THR A 151 -7.20 18.27 -4.55
C THR A 151 -6.31 17.03 -4.56
N SER A 152 -5.56 16.86 -5.65
CA SER A 152 -4.60 15.77 -5.81
C SER A 152 -3.32 16.06 -5.04
N HIS A 153 -3.27 15.65 -3.78
CA HIS A 153 -2.04 15.65 -3.00
C HIS A 153 -1.52 14.22 -2.85
N ILE A 154 -0.21 14.03 -2.98
CA ILE A 154 0.44 12.79 -2.56
C ILE A 154 0.60 12.91 -1.05
N PHE A 155 -0.17 12.11 -0.30
CA PHE A 155 -0.11 12.06 1.15
C PHE A 155 0.43 10.69 1.59
N PHE A 156 1.42 10.72 2.43
CA PHE A 156 1.79 9.59 3.26
C PHE A 156 1.02 9.74 4.60
N ALA A 157 0.00 8.97 4.83
CA ALA A 157 -0.76 8.98 6.08
C ALA A 157 -1.22 7.57 6.43
#